data_0315de292abef82250187d904b260c5d
#
_entry.id   0315de292abef82250187d904b260c5d
#
_cell.length_a   1.000
_cell.length_b   1.000
_cell.length_c   1.000
_cell.angle_alpha   90.00
_cell.angle_beta   90.00
_cell.angle_gamma   90.00
#
_symmetry.space_group_name_H-M   'P 1'
#
loop_
_entity.id
_entity.type
_entity.pdbx_description
1 polymer ?
#
loop_
_entity_poly.entity_id
_entity_poly.type
_entity_poly.pdbx_seq_one_letter_code
_entity_poly.pdbx_strand_id
1 'polypeptide(L)'
;VQAVRMKTHIGDQIQSFIERGNLVRGICNGFQVLVNLGLLPGFDHDYDRRQVALTYNDCGNFRNQWVRLCINAQSPCIFTRGIEVIDLPVRHGEGKFYAGADVIAQLESTHQVVMQYAASDGQTAGGRFPENPNGSILDIAGICDPTGRIFGLMPHPEAFNHPANHPGWFRERELNRRQGKSDDPFSLTGIRMFQNAADYLSK
;
A
#
# COMPACT_ATOMS: atom_id res chain seq x y z
N VAL A 1 -11.32 18.18 1.92
CA VAL A 1 -12.76 18.21 2.30
C VAL A 1 -13.13 16.96 3.09
N GLN A 2 -12.90 15.73 2.58
CA GLN A 2 -13.34 14.47 3.23
C GLN A 2 -12.70 14.28 4.62
N ALA A 3 -11.39 14.39 4.76
CA ALA A 3 -10.68 14.23 6.05
C ALA A 3 -11.20 15.24 7.09
N VAL A 4 -11.42 16.51 6.71
CA VAL A 4 -11.98 17.53 7.63
C VAL A 4 -13.36 17.12 8.13
N ARG A 5 -14.24 16.67 7.22
CA ARG A 5 -15.59 16.22 7.62
C ARG A 5 -15.52 15.01 8.56
N MET A 6 -14.67 14.03 8.25
CA MET A 6 -14.49 12.85 9.12
C MET A 6 -13.97 13.26 10.50
N LYS A 7 -12.94 14.13 10.57
CA LYS A 7 -12.40 14.62 11.84
C LYS A 7 -13.47 15.34 12.66
N THR A 8 -14.28 16.21 12.02
CA THR A 8 -15.31 16.99 12.71
C THR A 8 -16.48 16.15 13.19
N HIS A 9 -16.92 15.14 12.43
CA HIS A 9 -18.17 14.42 12.74
C HIS A 9 -17.96 13.10 13.46
N ILE A 10 -16.84 12.41 13.22
CA ILE A 10 -16.57 11.06 13.75
C ILE A 10 -15.13 10.89 14.26
N GLY A 11 -14.40 11.99 14.51
CA GLY A 11 -12.99 11.94 14.95
C GLY A 11 -12.81 11.11 16.22
N ASP A 12 -13.62 11.36 17.25
CA ASP A 12 -13.58 10.65 18.53
C ASP A 12 -13.90 9.15 18.37
N GLN A 13 -14.83 8.80 17.47
CA GLN A 13 -15.17 7.43 17.18
C GLN A 13 -14.02 6.71 16.46
N ILE A 14 -13.32 7.39 15.53
CA ILE A 14 -12.13 6.85 14.86
C ILE A 14 -11.03 6.62 15.89
N GLN A 15 -10.75 7.59 16.75
CA GLN A 15 -9.77 7.48 17.82
C GLN A 15 -10.08 6.26 18.72
N SER A 16 -11.29 6.20 19.25
CA SER A 16 -11.74 5.08 20.08
C SER A 16 -11.68 3.73 19.36
N PHE A 17 -11.93 3.69 18.05
CA PHE A 17 -11.82 2.49 17.24
C PHE A 17 -10.36 1.99 17.16
N ILE A 18 -9.41 2.91 16.96
CA ILE A 18 -7.97 2.63 16.90
C ILE A 18 -7.45 2.18 18.27
N GLU A 19 -7.82 2.87 19.35
CA GLU A 19 -7.42 2.56 20.73
C GLU A 19 -7.84 1.14 21.16
N ARG A 20 -8.99 0.69 20.68
CA ARG A 20 -9.46 -0.69 20.87
C ARG A 20 -8.67 -1.73 20.07
N GLY A 21 -7.66 -1.35 19.31
CA GLY A 21 -6.81 -2.26 18.57
C GLY A 21 -7.40 -2.79 17.27
N ASN A 22 -8.42 -2.13 16.73
CA ASN A 22 -9.05 -2.52 15.47
C ASN A 22 -8.18 -2.20 14.24
N LEU A 23 -8.47 -2.89 13.14
CA LEU A 23 -7.76 -2.73 11.88
C LEU A 23 -8.35 -1.61 11.04
N VAL A 24 -7.48 -0.76 10.50
CA VAL A 24 -7.85 0.31 9.56
C VAL A 24 -7.00 0.20 8.31
N ARG A 25 -7.62 0.25 7.13
CA ARG A 25 -6.90 0.29 5.86
C ARG A 25 -7.46 1.39 4.96
N GLY A 26 -6.56 2.23 4.44
CA GLY A 26 -6.86 3.25 3.44
C GLY A 26 -6.24 2.90 2.09
N ILE A 27 -7.07 2.76 1.05
CA ILE A 27 -6.65 2.47 -0.32
C ILE A 27 -6.81 3.74 -1.16
N CYS A 28 -5.77 4.15 -1.89
CA CYS A 28 -5.77 5.30 -2.77
C CYS A 28 -6.25 6.58 -2.06
N ASN A 29 -7.43 7.09 -2.37
CA ASN A 29 -8.05 8.21 -1.64
C ASN A 29 -8.19 7.93 -0.13
N GLY A 30 -8.43 6.69 0.27
CA GLY A 30 -8.42 6.28 1.68
C GLY A 30 -7.06 6.51 2.36
N PHE A 31 -5.95 6.23 1.68
CA PHE A 31 -4.62 6.54 2.20
C PHE A 31 -4.42 8.05 2.37
N GLN A 32 -4.83 8.85 1.38
CA GLN A 32 -4.80 10.32 1.49
C GLN A 32 -5.62 10.80 2.70
N VAL A 33 -6.76 10.19 2.97
CA VAL A 33 -7.59 10.51 4.15
C VAL A 33 -6.87 10.16 5.44
N LEU A 34 -6.27 8.97 5.57
CA LEU A 34 -5.51 8.57 6.77
C LEU A 34 -4.36 9.53 7.07
N VAL A 35 -3.60 9.92 6.03
CA VAL A 35 -2.52 10.91 6.14
C VAL A 35 -3.06 12.27 6.57
N ASN A 36 -4.15 12.74 5.96
CA ASN A 36 -4.72 14.05 6.28
C ASN A 36 -5.41 14.10 7.66
N LEU A 37 -5.82 12.94 8.19
CA LEU A 37 -6.30 12.82 9.58
C LEU A 37 -5.16 12.78 10.61
N GLY A 38 -3.90 12.56 10.17
CA GLY A 38 -2.75 12.38 11.05
C GLY A 38 -2.58 10.95 11.56
N LEU A 39 -3.37 9.98 11.06
CA LEU A 39 -3.33 8.58 11.49
C LEU A 39 -2.09 7.83 10.98
N LEU A 40 -1.44 8.35 9.95
CA LEU A 40 -0.20 7.85 9.39
C LEU A 40 0.83 8.99 9.28
N PRO A 41 2.09 8.73 9.66
CA PRO A 41 2.69 7.46 10.09
C PRO A 41 2.40 7.05 11.54
N GLY A 42 1.80 7.91 12.37
CA GLY A 42 1.42 7.60 13.75
C GLY A 42 2.61 7.29 14.66
N PHE A 43 3.76 7.96 14.46
CA PHE A 43 4.93 7.78 15.31
C PHE A 43 4.58 8.03 16.79
N ASP A 44 5.17 7.25 17.68
CA ASP A 44 4.94 7.33 19.13
C ASP A 44 3.46 7.20 19.53
N HIS A 45 2.63 6.60 18.64
CA HIS A 45 1.19 6.51 18.78
C HIS A 45 0.46 7.87 18.79
N ASP A 46 1.09 8.90 18.25
CA ASP A 46 0.45 10.20 17.98
C ASP A 46 -0.32 10.14 16.66
N TYR A 47 -1.63 9.98 16.75
CA TYR A 47 -2.55 9.84 15.62
C TYR A 47 -3.25 11.16 15.23
N ASP A 48 -2.71 12.30 15.61
CA ASP A 48 -3.27 13.63 15.27
C ASP A 48 -2.29 14.50 14.47
N ARG A 49 -1.07 14.01 14.23
CA ARG A 49 0.00 14.78 13.61
C ARG A 49 0.26 14.34 12.17
N ARG A 50 -0.01 15.24 11.23
CA ARG A 50 0.35 15.05 9.81
C ARG A 50 1.84 15.29 9.59
N GLN A 51 2.60 14.25 9.22
CA GLN A 51 4.05 14.30 9.01
C GLN A 51 4.46 13.90 7.59
N VAL A 52 3.53 13.36 6.81
CA VAL A 52 3.74 12.95 5.40
C VAL A 52 2.66 13.54 4.51
N ALA A 53 2.84 13.47 3.21
CA ALA A 53 1.88 13.95 2.23
C ALA A 53 1.74 12.98 1.05
N LEU A 54 0.57 12.98 0.44
CA LEU A 54 0.33 12.43 -0.89
C LEU A 54 -0.04 13.59 -1.81
N THR A 55 0.68 13.72 -2.92
CA THR A 55 0.58 14.87 -3.82
C THR A 55 0.52 14.44 -5.29
N TYR A 56 0.51 15.41 -6.21
CA TYR A 56 0.43 15.18 -7.65
C TYR A 56 1.57 14.28 -8.15
N ASN A 57 1.23 13.39 -9.08
CA ASN A 57 2.22 12.60 -9.80
C ASN A 57 3.20 13.50 -10.54
N ASP A 58 4.50 13.18 -10.50
CA ASP A 58 5.53 13.95 -11.22
C ASP A 58 5.32 13.95 -12.74
N CYS A 59 4.67 12.91 -13.28
CA CYS A 59 4.31 12.84 -14.69
C CYS A 59 3.17 13.81 -15.10
N GLY A 60 2.57 14.54 -14.15
CA GLY A 60 1.54 15.55 -14.39
C GLY A 60 0.19 15.02 -14.89
N ASN A 61 -0.01 13.70 -14.92
CA ASN A 61 -1.25 13.10 -15.41
C ASN A 61 -1.71 11.91 -14.57
N PHE A 62 -2.94 11.47 -14.81
CA PHE A 62 -3.53 10.29 -14.19
C PHE A 62 -2.84 9.02 -14.67
N ARG A 63 -2.43 8.16 -13.74
CA ARG A 63 -1.83 6.84 -14.03
C ARG A 63 -2.83 5.74 -13.79
N ASN A 64 -3.03 4.91 -14.81
CA ASN A 64 -3.81 3.68 -14.74
C ASN A 64 -2.95 2.56 -15.35
N GLN A 65 -2.25 1.83 -14.49
CA GLN A 65 -1.34 0.76 -14.91
C GLN A 65 -1.16 -0.27 -13.80
N TRP A 66 -0.69 -1.45 -14.15
CA TRP A 66 -0.20 -2.43 -13.19
C TRP A 66 1.23 -2.10 -12.80
N VAL A 67 1.53 -2.24 -11.52
CA VAL A 67 2.86 -2.02 -10.95
C VAL A 67 3.27 -3.24 -10.13
N ARG A 68 4.56 -3.55 -10.17
CA ARG A 68 5.17 -4.52 -9.28
C ARG A 68 5.53 -3.84 -7.97
N LEU A 69 5.35 -4.56 -6.87
CA LEU A 69 5.59 -4.07 -5.52
C LEU A 69 6.43 -5.11 -4.77
N CYS A 70 7.52 -4.67 -4.15
CA CYS A 70 8.23 -5.45 -3.15
C CYS A 70 7.73 -5.08 -1.75
N ILE A 71 7.58 -6.09 -0.90
CA ILE A 71 7.06 -5.95 0.46
C ILE A 71 8.21 -6.07 1.45
N ASN A 72 8.28 -5.16 2.40
CA ASN A 72 9.23 -5.22 3.50
C ASN A 72 8.85 -6.33 4.48
N ALA A 73 9.62 -7.41 4.49
CA ALA A 73 9.37 -8.56 5.36
C ALA A 73 9.53 -8.23 6.86
N GLN A 74 10.24 -7.14 7.20
CA GLN A 74 10.43 -6.68 8.59
C GLN A 74 9.30 -5.75 9.06
N SER A 75 8.40 -5.34 8.14
CA SER A 75 7.30 -4.46 8.50
C SER A 75 6.33 -5.12 9.48
N PRO A 76 5.86 -4.39 10.52
CA PRO A 76 4.82 -4.88 11.43
C PRO A 76 3.47 -5.05 10.76
N CYS A 77 3.29 -4.60 9.54
CA CYS A 77 2.01 -4.54 8.83
C CYS A 77 1.31 -5.91 8.78
N ILE A 78 0.11 -5.97 9.37
CA ILE A 78 -0.68 -7.21 9.46
C ILE A 78 -1.16 -7.65 8.07
N PHE A 79 -1.55 -6.70 7.22
CA PHE A 79 -2.17 -6.95 5.93
C PHE A 79 -1.24 -7.62 4.91
N THR A 80 0.07 -7.45 5.03
CA THR A 80 1.05 -7.91 4.04
C THR A 80 1.85 -9.14 4.47
N ARG A 81 1.48 -9.77 5.58
CA ARG A 81 2.18 -10.95 6.11
C ARG A 81 2.24 -12.08 5.08
N GLY A 82 3.45 -12.63 4.87
CA GLY A 82 3.69 -13.73 3.93
C GLY A 82 3.60 -13.34 2.44
N ILE A 83 3.61 -12.04 2.14
CA ILE A 83 3.71 -11.52 0.79
C ILE A 83 5.13 -10.95 0.63
N GLU A 84 5.85 -11.38 -0.40
CA GLU A 84 7.18 -10.86 -0.75
C GLU A 84 7.11 -9.88 -1.92
N VAL A 85 6.42 -10.29 -2.98
CA VAL A 85 6.21 -9.50 -4.20
C VAL A 85 4.78 -9.67 -4.66
N ILE A 86 4.17 -8.59 -5.13
CA ILE A 86 2.81 -8.63 -5.69
C ILE A 86 2.66 -7.59 -6.80
N ASP A 87 1.93 -7.93 -7.86
CA ASP A 87 1.52 -6.99 -8.89
C ASP A 87 0.11 -6.47 -8.56
N LEU A 88 -0.06 -5.14 -8.53
CA LEU A 88 -1.35 -4.49 -8.26
C LEU A 88 -1.59 -3.34 -9.25
N PRO A 89 -2.85 -3.01 -9.57
CA PRO A 89 -3.13 -1.82 -10.36
C PRO A 89 -3.05 -0.55 -9.52
N VAL A 90 -2.59 0.55 -10.13
CA VAL A 90 -2.69 1.92 -9.61
C VAL A 90 -3.63 2.74 -10.50
N ARG A 91 -4.41 3.64 -9.88
CA ARG A 91 -5.41 4.50 -10.55
C ARG A 91 -5.48 5.83 -9.83
N HIS A 92 -4.53 6.75 -10.11
CA HIS A 92 -4.45 8.03 -9.41
C HIS A 92 -3.74 9.13 -10.22
N GLY A 93 -4.14 10.37 -9.97
CA GLY A 93 -3.43 11.59 -10.41
C GLY A 93 -2.59 12.19 -9.28
N GLU A 94 -2.90 11.82 -8.05
CA GLU A 94 -2.27 12.31 -6.82
C GLU A 94 -1.87 11.10 -5.95
N GLY A 95 -0.73 10.48 -6.27
CA GLY A 95 -0.25 9.29 -5.56
C GLY A 95 1.18 9.39 -5.07
N LYS A 96 1.87 10.50 -5.35
CA LYS A 96 3.26 10.71 -4.96
C LYS A 96 3.37 10.86 -3.45
N PHE A 97 4.03 9.89 -2.82
CA PHE A 97 4.39 9.97 -1.40
C PHE A 97 5.58 10.93 -1.21
N TYR A 98 5.44 11.81 -0.22
CA TYR A 98 6.45 12.79 0.15
C TYR A 98 6.55 12.97 1.66
N ALA A 99 7.79 13.06 2.17
CA ALA A 99 8.09 13.39 3.56
C ALA A 99 9.47 14.05 3.68
N GLY A 100 9.73 14.73 4.78
CA GLY A 100 11.05 15.26 5.11
C GLY A 100 12.06 14.15 5.44
N ALA A 101 13.35 14.46 5.33
CA ALA A 101 14.41 13.47 5.50
C ALA A 101 14.38 12.76 6.87
N ASP A 102 14.10 13.50 7.95
CA ASP A 102 14.01 12.92 9.29
C ASP A 102 12.85 11.92 9.43
N VAL A 103 11.70 12.26 8.81
CA VAL A 103 10.52 11.38 8.79
C VAL A 103 10.80 10.12 7.97
N ILE A 104 11.49 10.26 6.84
CA ILE A 104 11.92 9.11 6.02
C ILE A 104 12.85 8.20 6.82
N ALA A 105 13.89 8.75 7.47
CA ALA A 105 14.81 7.97 8.28
C ALA A 105 14.08 7.23 9.43
N GLN A 106 13.08 7.87 10.04
CA GLN A 106 12.26 7.25 11.07
C GLN A 106 11.39 6.11 10.50
N LEU A 107 10.71 6.31 9.36
CA LEU A 107 9.92 5.27 8.68
C LEU A 107 10.76 4.04 8.33
N GLU A 108 12.01 4.24 7.88
CA GLU A 108 12.92 3.14 7.56
C GLU A 108 13.38 2.42 8.83
N SER A 109 13.83 3.16 9.85
CA SER A 109 14.34 2.57 11.11
C SER A 109 13.28 1.81 11.90
N THR A 110 12.01 2.19 11.78
CA THR A 110 10.86 1.53 12.44
C THR A 110 10.17 0.50 11.55
N HIS A 111 10.68 0.24 10.34
CA HIS A 111 10.10 -0.68 9.35
C HIS A 111 8.65 -0.38 8.98
N GLN A 112 8.24 0.90 9.06
CA GLN A 112 6.88 1.33 8.71
C GLN A 112 6.68 1.54 7.20
N VAL A 113 7.75 1.56 6.40
CA VAL A 113 7.66 1.40 4.94
C VAL A 113 7.25 -0.05 4.66
N VAL A 114 6.03 -0.23 4.18
CA VAL A 114 5.43 -1.57 3.98
C VAL A 114 5.70 -2.10 2.59
N MET A 115 5.51 -1.26 1.58
CA MET A 115 5.67 -1.64 0.19
C MET A 115 6.28 -0.52 -0.64
N GLN A 116 7.08 -0.93 -1.61
CA GLN A 116 7.75 -0.03 -2.55
C GLN A 116 7.49 -0.50 -3.98
N TYR A 117 7.41 0.46 -4.90
CA TYR A 117 7.40 0.17 -6.34
C TYR A 117 8.69 -0.55 -6.72
N ALA A 118 8.58 -1.57 -7.55
CA ALA A 118 9.68 -2.47 -7.89
C ALA A 118 9.82 -2.66 -9.40
N ALA A 119 11.03 -2.92 -9.84
CA ALA A 119 11.36 -3.35 -11.19
C ALA A 119 10.99 -4.82 -11.41
N SER A 120 11.13 -5.30 -12.64
CA SER A 120 10.78 -6.67 -13.03
C SER A 120 11.61 -7.75 -12.31
N ASP A 121 12.81 -7.41 -11.83
CA ASP A 121 13.68 -8.27 -11.04
C ASP A 121 13.33 -8.34 -9.55
N GLY A 122 12.30 -7.58 -9.11
CA GLY A 122 11.85 -7.51 -7.73
C GLY A 122 12.61 -6.53 -6.84
N GLN A 123 13.65 -5.87 -7.36
CA GLN A 123 14.32 -4.79 -6.65
C GLN A 123 13.49 -3.50 -6.72
N THR A 124 13.72 -2.57 -5.79
CA THR A 124 13.05 -1.27 -5.82
C THR A 124 13.27 -0.56 -7.15
N ALA A 125 12.31 0.23 -7.59
CA ALA A 125 12.34 0.94 -8.86
C ALA A 125 13.50 1.94 -8.98
N GLY A 126 14.08 2.40 -7.86
CA GLY A 126 15.15 3.39 -7.82
C GLY A 126 14.72 4.74 -8.40
N GLY A 127 13.47 5.12 -8.19
CA GLY A 127 12.88 6.36 -8.70
C GLY A 127 12.54 6.34 -10.20
N ARG A 128 12.81 5.22 -10.90
CA ARG A 128 12.64 5.17 -12.38
C ARG A 128 11.18 5.04 -12.78
N PHE A 129 10.79 5.85 -13.72
CA PHE A 129 9.55 5.71 -14.45
C PHE A 129 9.72 4.68 -15.59
N PRO A 130 8.76 3.80 -15.89
CA PRO A 130 7.39 3.75 -15.37
C PRO A 130 7.19 2.86 -14.12
N GLU A 131 8.22 2.22 -13.60
CA GLU A 131 8.15 1.32 -12.44
C GLU A 131 7.66 2.09 -11.20
N ASN A 132 8.24 3.27 -10.91
CA ASN A 132 7.68 4.24 -9.98
C ASN A 132 6.78 5.22 -10.77
N PRO A 133 5.45 5.03 -10.75
CA PRO A 133 4.54 5.71 -11.68
C PRO A 133 4.28 7.18 -11.32
N ASN A 134 4.65 7.60 -10.11
CA ASN A 134 4.23 8.88 -9.54
C ASN A 134 5.37 9.73 -8.95
N GLY A 135 6.60 9.20 -8.92
CA GLY A 135 7.75 9.89 -8.34
C GLY A 135 7.79 9.87 -6.81
N SER A 136 7.15 8.90 -6.16
CA SER A 136 7.22 8.70 -4.71
C SER A 136 8.65 8.58 -4.24
N ILE A 137 8.99 9.29 -3.16
CA ILE A 137 10.32 9.21 -2.55
C ILE A 137 10.59 7.77 -2.06
N LEU A 138 11.81 7.26 -2.28
CA LEU A 138 12.20 5.88 -2.00
C LEU A 138 11.24 4.83 -2.56
N ASP A 139 10.56 5.13 -3.67
CA ASP A 139 9.57 4.26 -4.30
C ASP A 139 8.39 3.86 -3.37
N ILE A 140 8.15 4.58 -2.28
CA ILE A 140 7.14 4.23 -1.28
C ILE A 140 5.74 4.21 -1.91
N ALA A 141 5.10 3.04 -1.87
CA ALA A 141 3.73 2.82 -2.34
C ALA A 141 2.72 2.66 -1.20
N GLY A 142 3.20 2.37 0.02
CA GLY A 142 2.37 2.25 1.21
C GLY A 142 3.18 2.19 2.51
N ILE A 143 2.58 2.72 3.58
CA ILE A 143 3.14 2.75 4.94
C ILE A 143 2.13 2.28 5.97
N CYS A 144 2.60 1.82 7.13
CA CYS A 144 1.72 1.52 8.27
C CYS A 144 2.09 2.36 9.51
N ASP A 145 1.24 2.27 10.54
CA ASP A 145 1.55 2.76 11.88
C ASP A 145 2.51 1.81 12.61
N PRO A 146 3.06 2.18 13.78
CA PRO A 146 3.99 1.31 14.53
C PRO A 146 3.40 -0.05 14.94
N THR A 147 2.07 -0.16 15.04
CA THR A 147 1.39 -1.40 15.40
C THR A 147 1.12 -2.32 14.20
N GLY A 148 1.26 -1.81 12.98
CA GLY A 148 0.89 -2.51 11.75
C GLY A 148 -0.62 -2.69 11.53
N ARG A 149 -1.46 -2.06 12.37
CA ARG A 149 -2.93 -2.15 12.30
C ARG A 149 -3.56 -1.06 11.45
N ILE A 150 -2.89 0.07 11.29
CA ILE A 150 -3.33 1.14 10.38
C ILE A 150 -2.41 1.09 9.17
N PHE A 151 -2.98 0.85 7.98
CA PHE A 151 -2.20 0.69 6.75
C PHE A 151 -2.77 1.55 5.62
N GLY A 152 -1.91 2.32 4.98
CA GLY A 152 -2.25 3.13 3.79
C GLY A 152 -1.43 2.71 2.58
N LEU A 153 -2.08 2.58 1.41
CA LEU A 153 -1.43 2.23 0.16
C LEU A 153 -2.10 2.92 -1.04
N MET A 154 -1.32 3.24 -2.06
CA MET A 154 -1.84 3.81 -3.32
C MET A 154 -2.35 2.76 -4.31
N PRO A 155 -1.73 1.57 -4.44
CA PRO A 155 -2.25 0.49 -5.27
C PRO A 155 -3.59 -0.07 -4.77
N HIS A 156 -4.32 -0.74 -5.67
CA HIS A 156 -5.68 -1.25 -5.46
C HIS A 156 -5.73 -2.78 -5.36
N PRO A 157 -5.50 -3.39 -4.18
CA PRO A 157 -5.57 -4.84 -4.01
C PRO A 157 -6.97 -5.40 -4.27
N GLU A 158 -8.04 -4.64 -4.01
CA GLU A 158 -9.43 -5.03 -4.28
C GLU A 158 -9.72 -5.23 -5.77
N ALA A 159 -8.95 -4.59 -6.63
CA ALA A 159 -9.09 -4.72 -8.09
C ALA A 159 -8.34 -5.93 -8.65
N PHE A 160 -7.55 -6.64 -7.84
CA PHE A 160 -6.92 -7.91 -8.17
C PHE A 160 -7.50 -9.02 -7.30
N ASN A 161 -8.79 -9.31 -7.50
CA ASN A 161 -9.53 -10.31 -6.73
C ASN A 161 -9.58 -11.69 -7.41
N HIS A 162 -9.17 -11.78 -8.67
CA HIS A 162 -9.09 -13.03 -9.42
C HIS A 162 -7.86 -12.99 -10.35
N PRO A 163 -7.12 -14.12 -10.53
CA PRO A 163 -5.93 -14.17 -11.38
C PRO A 163 -6.14 -13.60 -12.79
N ALA A 164 -7.31 -13.83 -13.39
CA ALA A 164 -7.65 -13.33 -14.74
C ALA A 164 -7.79 -11.79 -14.83
N ASN A 165 -7.79 -11.06 -13.71
CA ASN A 165 -7.74 -9.59 -13.75
C ASN A 165 -6.36 -9.07 -14.19
N HIS A 166 -5.30 -9.87 -14.01
CA HIS A 166 -3.95 -9.46 -14.40
C HIS A 166 -3.79 -9.47 -15.93
N PRO A 167 -3.28 -8.38 -16.55
CA PRO A 167 -3.19 -8.28 -18.01
C PRO A 167 -2.28 -9.33 -18.64
N GLY A 168 -1.31 -9.84 -17.91
CA GLY A 168 -0.42 -10.92 -18.34
C GLY A 168 -0.98 -12.33 -18.19
N TRP A 169 -2.20 -12.51 -17.62
CA TRP A 169 -2.70 -13.82 -17.24
C TRP A 169 -2.72 -14.85 -18.38
N PHE A 170 -3.22 -14.48 -19.55
CA PHE A 170 -3.27 -15.40 -20.69
C PHE A 170 -1.89 -15.84 -21.14
N ARG A 171 -0.92 -14.92 -21.18
CA ARG A 171 0.45 -15.22 -21.57
C ARG A 171 1.11 -16.16 -20.57
N GLU A 172 1.05 -15.85 -19.31
CA GLU A 172 1.70 -16.63 -18.24
C GLU A 172 1.04 -18.01 -18.11
N ARG A 173 -0.27 -18.11 -18.25
CA ARG A 173 -1.00 -19.39 -18.29
C ARG A 173 -0.52 -20.27 -19.43
N GLU A 174 -0.38 -19.72 -20.64
CA GLU A 174 0.09 -20.46 -21.79
C GLU A 174 1.55 -20.90 -21.64
N LEU A 175 2.40 -20.05 -21.07
CA LEU A 175 3.78 -20.39 -20.77
C LEU A 175 3.86 -21.53 -19.73
N ASN A 176 3.07 -21.47 -18.67
CA ASN A 176 2.99 -22.54 -17.66
C ASN A 176 2.51 -23.86 -18.28
N ARG A 177 1.47 -23.82 -19.12
CA ARG A 177 0.96 -24.99 -19.81
C ARG A 177 2.06 -25.67 -20.67
N ARG A 178 2.84 -24.89 -21.43
CA ARG A 178 3.96 -25.39 -22.23
C ARG A 178 5.09 -26.00 -21.41
N GLN A 179 5.25 -25.52 -20.17
CA GLN A 179 6.28 -25.99 -19.23
C GLN A 179 5.78 -27.11 -18.31
N GLY A 180 4.55 -27.58 -18.45
CA GLY A 180 3.93 -28.59 -17.58
C GLY A 180 3.71 -28.12 -16.13
N LYS A 181 3.62 -26.79 -15.92
CA LYS A 181 3.34 -26.19 -14.63
C LYS A 181 1.82 -26.00 -14.42
N SER A 182 1.43 -25.56 -13.20
CA SER A 182 0.04 -25.23 -12.89
C SER A 182 -0.57 -24.25 -13.89
N ASP A 183 -1.86 -24.44 -14.21
CA ASP A 183 -2.63 -23.55 -15.08
C ASP A 183 -2.90 -22.17 -14.46
N ASP A 184 -2.71 -22.01 -13.15
CA ASP A 184 -2.88 -20.73 -12.46
C ASP A 184 -1.52 -20.05 -12.24
N PRO A 185 -1.16 -19.07 -13.09
CA PRO A 185 0.13 -18.39 -12.98
C PRO A 185 0.20 -17.39 -11.81
N PHE A 186 -0.96 -16.96 -11.27
CA PHE A 186 -1.05 -15.99 -10.19
C PHE A 186 -1.78 -16.59 -9.01
N SER A 187 -1.08 -17.42 -8.24
CA SER A 187 -1.61 -17.99 -6.98
C SER A 187 -1.83 -16.93 -5.90
N LEU A 188 -1.14 -15.79 -5.99
CA LEU A 188 -1.25 -14.67 -5.08
C LEU A 188 -1.98 -13.51 -5.76
N THR A 189 -3.13 -13.13 -5.22
CA THR A 189 -3.91 -11.96 -5.64
C THR A 189 -4.00 -10.93 -4.50
N GLY A 190 -4.56 -9.75 -4.79
CA GLY A 190 -4.80 -8.71 -3.78
C GLY A 190 -5.71 -9.16 -2.63
N ILE A 191 -6.50 -10.21 -2.83
CA ILE A 191 -7.37 -10.82 -1.79
C ILE A 191 -6.56 -11.31 -0.59
N ARG A 192 -5.31 -11.73 -0.77
CA ARG A 192 -4.44 -12.16 0.33
C ARG A 192 -4.34 -11.12 1.44
N MET A 193 -4.32 -9.83 1.10
CA MET A 193 -4.28 -8.77 2.11
C MET A 193 -5.56 -8.69 2.95
N PHE A 194 -6.72 -9.06 2.40
CA PHE A 194 -7.98 -9.12 3.13
C PHE A 194 -8.05 -10.38 4.00
N GLN A 195 -7.55 -11.50 3.48
CA GLN A 195 -7.45 -12.76 4.24
C GLN A 195 -6.55 -12.58 5.46
N ASN A 196 -5.37 -11.95 5.31
CA ASN A 196 -4.48 -11.66 6.44
C ASN A 196 -5.17 -10.84 7.54
N ALA A 197 -6.01 -9.86 7.16
CA ALA A 197 -6.81 -9.10 8.14
C ALA A 197 -7.86 -9.98 8.82
N ALA A 198 -8.58 -10.81 8.08
CA ALA A 198 -9.57 -11.74 8.62
C ALA A 198 -8.92 -12.76 9.56
N ASP A 199 -7.80 -13.35 9.16
CA ASP A 199 -7.04 -14.31 9.97
C ASP A 199 -6.51 -13.68 11.28
N TYR A 200 -6.18 -12.40 11.25
CA TYR A 200 -5.77 -11.66 12.46
C TYR A 200 -6.92 -11.47 13.43
N LEU A 201 -8.12 -11.14 12.94
CA LEU A 201 -9.31 -10.89 13.75
C LEU A 201 -9.97 -12.17 14.28
N SER A 202 -9.60 -13.33 13.73
CA SER A 202 -10.16 -14.64 14.13
C SER A 202 -9.39 -15.30 15.28
N LYS A 203 -8.31 -14.66 15.74
CA LYS A 203 -7.47 -15.12 16.87
C LYS A 203 -7.92 -14.51 18.18
#